data_17e006e57b21183bb4785963847178f0
#
_entry.id   17e006e57b21183bb4785963847178f0
#
_cell.length_a   1.000
_cell.length_b   1.000
_cell.length_c   1.000
_cell.angle_alpha   90.00
_cell.angle_beta   90.00
_cell.angle_gamma   90.00
#
_symmetry.space_group_name_H-M   'P 1'
#
loop_
_entity.id
_entity.type
_entity.pdbx_description
1 polymer ?
#
loop_
_entity_poly.entity_id
_entity_poly.type
_entity_poly.pdbx_seq_one_letter_code
_entity_poly.pdbx_strand_id
1 'polypeptide(L)'
;IGTSLCDNDTTYIADHRSQFDSIVQAPYLKQPMLKLYQDKVNYLKAPQAISHYMLYGDNADEATAREKMPFMIPVYNLLEKYAGKVIYVDFWGVICPPCLAEMEPLKELRKRYSPDDVVMASICGSRDREAYHKILERFSLRGKNIECIYSEDWATSDDYHRIMAHWNMHSIPQFLLINRDGIIVDYGGLLRPSNPQTVVKIDALLK
;
A
#
# COMPACT_ATOMS: atom_id res chain seq x y z
N ILE A 1 -2.20 22.47 2.70
CA ILE A 1 -3.48 21.69 2.66
C ILE A 1 -3.23 20.31 2.03
N GLY A 2 -2.41 20.22 0.96
CA GLY A 2 -2.08 18.94 0.33
C GLY A 2 -1.32 17.97 1.23
N THR A 3 -0.43 18.45 2.08
CA THR A 3 0.37 17.63 3.00
C THR A 3 -0.45 17.01 4.10
N SER A 4 -1.43 17.72 4.62
CA SER A 4 -2.27 17.26 5.75
C SER A 4 -3.15 16.05 5.40
N LEU A 5 -3.66 15.95 4.18
CA LEU A 5 -4.38 14.76 3.73
C LEU A 5 -3.46 13.52 3.69
N CYS A 6 -2.16 13.75 3.65
CA CYS A 6 -1.13 12.74 3.61
C CYS A 6 -0.64 12.32 4.99
N ASP A 7 -0.77 13.17 6.01
CA ASP A 7 -0.14 12.98 7.33
C ASP A 7 -1.03 12.26 8.35
N ASN A 8 -2.15 11.66 7.91
CA ASN A 8 -3.13 10.99 8.77
C ASN A 8 -3.71 11.89 9.90
N ASP A 9 -3.65 13.20 9.73
CA ASP A 9 -4.26 14.14 10.65
C ASP A 9 -5.77 14.23 10.41
N THR A 10 -6.56 13.67 11.33
CA THR A 10 -8.02 13.63 11.24
C THR A 10 -8.70 14.92 11.69
N THR A 11 -7.96 15.86 12.26
CA THR A 11 -8.51 17.12 12.83
C THR A 11 -8.11 18.34 12.02
N TYR A 12 -7.11 18.25 11.19
CA TYR A 12 -6.47 19.39 10.52
C TYR A 12 -7.46 20.37 9.86
N ILE A 13 -8.40 19.89 9.01
CA ILE A 13 -9.35 20.80 8.37
C ILE A 13 -10.36 21.36 9.38
N ALA A 14 -10.72 20.62 10.43
CA ALA A 14 -11.57 21.13 11.50
C ALA A 14 -10.86 22.26 12.25
N ASP A 15 -9.59 22.06 12.63
CA ASP A 15 -8.80 23.03 13.39
C ASP A 15 -8.40 24.26 12.54
N HIS A 16 -8.27 24.09 11.20
CA HIS A 16 -7.89 25.16 10.26
C HIS A 16 -9.03 25.56 9.31
N ARG A 17 -10.27 25.38 9.71
CA ARG A 17 -11.45 25.58 8.84
C ARG A 17 -11.51 26.95 8.22
N SER A 18 -11.26 28.01 8.98
CA SER A 18 -11.28 29.40 8.47
C SER A 18 -10.19 29.63 7.42
N GLN A 19 -9.02 29.07 7.63
CA GLN A 19 -7.92 29.16 6.67
C GLN A 19 -8.23 28.36 5.38
N PHE A 20 -8.78 27.16 5.51
CA PHE A 20 -9.24 26.36 4.37
C PHE A 20 -10.30 27.13 3.56
N ASP A 21 -11.30 27.71 4.23
CA ASP A 21 -12.38 28.44 3.60
C ASP A 21 -11.91 29.72 2.92
N SER A 22 -10.83 30.35 3.42
CA SER A 22 -10.23 31.54 2.81
C SER A 22 -9.40 31.22 1.54
N ILE A 23 -8.75 30.07 1.50
CA ILE A 23 -7.90 29.63 0.38
C ILE A 23 -8.74 28.98 -0.73
N VAL A 24 -9.67 28.10 -0.37
CA VAL A 24 -10.51 27.34 -1.31
C VAL A 24 -11.85 28.03 -1.48
N GLN A 25 -11.89 29.09 -2.30
CA GLN A 25 -13.13 29.86 -2.52
C GLN A 25 -14.03 29.24 -3.59
N ALA A 26 -13.47 28.49 -4.54
CA ALA A 26 -14.23 27.87 -5.64
C ALA A 26 -15.11 26.71 -5.13
N PRO A 27 -16.46 26.79 -5.19
CA PRO A 27 -17.35 25.75 -4.67
C PRO A 27 -17.11 24.38 -5.32
N TYR A 28 -16.79 24.35 -6.61
CA TYR A 28 -16.53 23.12 -7.35
C TYR A 28 -15.26 22.36 -6.92
N LEU A 29 -14.33 23.05 -6.25
CA LEU A 29 -13.14 22.45 -5.66
C LEU A 29 -13.37 22.11 -4.17
N LYS A 30 -14.08 22.98 -3.46
CA LYS A 30 -14.27 22.91 -2.02
C LYS A 30 -14.99 21.61 -1.60
N GLN A 31 -16.09 21.28 -2.26
CA GLN A 31 -16.89 20.11 -1.91
C GLN A 31 -16.12 18.79 -2.18
N PRO A 32 -15.48 18.56 -3.33
CA PRO A 32 -14.65 17.39 -3.55
C PRO A 32 -13.50 17.27 -2.55
N MET A 33 -12.82 18.37 -2.22
CA MET A 33 -11.72 18.35 -1.24
C MET A 33 -12.20 18.00 0.18
N LEU A 34 -13.33 18.55 0.60
CA LEU A 34 -13.93 18.19 1.89
C LEU A 34 -14.37 16.74 1.93
N LYS A 35 -14.92 16.24 0.83
CA LYS A 35 -15.30 14.83 0.71
C LYS A 35 -14.08 13.93 0.82
N LEU A 36 -13.01 14.19 0.06
CA LEU A 36 -11.75 13.43 0.15
C LEU A 36 -11.19 13.42 1.57
N TYR A 37 -11.21 14.57 2.25
CA TYR A 37 -10.79 14.64 3.64
C TYR A 37 -11.69 13.81 4.56
N GLN A 38 -13.01 13.90 4.40
CA GLN A 38 -13.95 13.14 5.21
C GLN A 38 -13.80 11.63 4.97
N ASP A 39 -13.61 11.22 3.72
CA ASP A 39 -13.38 9.83 3.36
C ASP A 39 -12.08 9.33 4.04
N LYS A 40 -11.02 10.16 4.06
CA LYS A 40 -9.77 9.83 4.77
C LYS A 40 -9.97 9.77 6.30
N VAL A 41 -10.72 10.69 6.88
CA VAL A 41 -11.07 10.68 8.33
C VAL A 41 -11.85 9.42 8.69
N ASN A 42 -12.83 9.06 7.86
CA ASN A 42 -13.64 7.85 8.06
C ASN A 42 -12.75 6.60 7.96
N TYR A 43 -11.85 6.58 7.01
CA TYR A 43 -10.84 5.54 6.86
C TYR A 43 -10.02 5.36 8.15
N LEU A 44 -9.43 6.43 8.66
CA LEU A 44 -8.58 6.37 9.85
C LEU A 44 -9.35 5.95 11.12
N LYS A 45 -10.68 6.20 11.15
CA LYS A 45 -11.57 5.81 12.25
C LYS A 45 -12.12 4.38 12.13
N ALA A 46 -12.13 3.82 10.93
CA ALA A 46 -12.70 2.50 10.67
C ALA A 46 -11.79 1.65 9.75
N PRO A 47 -10.52 1.42 10.12
CA PRO A 47 -9.57 0.72 9.25
C PRO A 47 -10.04 -0.69 8.87
N GLN A 48 -10.79 -1.38 9.75
CA GLN A 48 -11.32 -2.70 9.49
C GLN A 48 -12.34 -2.72 8.34
N ALA A 49 -13.26 -1.76 8.28
CA ALA A 49 -14.27 -1.69 7.22
C ALA A 49 -13.63 -1.43 5.86
N ILE A 50 -12.58 -0.63 5.82
CA ILE A 50 -11.88 -0.32 4.57
C ILE A 50 -10.96 -1.45 4.17
N SER A 51 -10.25 -2.06 5.12
CA SER A 51 -9.50 -3.29 4.86
C SER A 51 -10.42 -4.36 4.27
N HIS A 52 -11.62 -4.53 4.83
CA HIS A 52 -12.61 -5.45 4.28
C HIS A 52 -12.94 -5.11 2.83
N TYR A 53 -13.27 -3.84 2.54
CA TYR A 53 -13.57 -3.42 1.17
C TYR A 53 -12.38 -3.58 0.23
N MET A 54 -11.17 -3.21 0.64
CA MET A 54 -9.97 -3.37 -0.16
C MET A 54 -9.68 -4.85 -0.48
N LEU A 55 -9.92 -5.74 0.48
CA LEU A 55 -9.66 -7.18 0.30
C LEU A 55 -10.81 -7.89 -0.40
N TYR A 56 -12.06 -7.58 -0.06
CA TYR A 56 -13.22 -8.38 -0.46
C TYR A 56 -14.25 -7.61 -1.30
N GLY A 57 -14.08 -6.30 -1.50
CA GLY A 57 -15.07 -5.44 -2.15
C GLY A 57 -16.37 -5.43 -1.35
N ASP A 58 -17.50 -5.57 -2.06
CA ASP A 58 -18.83 -5.68 -1.44
C ASP A 58 -19.20 -7.13 -1.06
N ASN A 59 -18.26 -8.08 -1.13
CA ASN A 59 -18.50 -9.47 -0.77
C ASN A 59 -18.41 -9.67 0.75
N ALA A 60 -19.22 -10.59 1.27
CA ALA A 60 -19.31 -10.82 2.71
C ALA A 60 -18.04 -11.43 3.31
N ASP A 61 -17.34 -12.25 2.52
CA ASP A 61 -16.19 -13.04 2.96
C ASP A 61 -15.20 -13.31 1.83
N GLU A 62 -14.04 -13.87 2.21
CA GLU A 62 -12.98 -14.22 1.26
C GLU A 62 -13.40 -15.31 0.27
N ALA A 63 -14.19 -16.30 0.69
CA ALA A 63 -14.60 -17.39 -0.20
C ALA A 63 -15.42 -16.86 -1.38
N THR A 64 -16.39 -15.99 -1.09
CA THR A 64 -17.18 -15.29 -2.11
C THR A 64 -16.31 -14.35 -2.97
N ALA A 65 -15.37 -13.66 -2.34
CA ALA A 65 -14.47 -12.74 -3.04
C ALA A 65 -13.49 -13.50 -3.97
N ARG A 66 -12.97 -14.64 -3.58
CA ARG A 66 -12.13 -15.50 -4.44
C ARG A 66 -12.84 -15.92 -5.72
N GLU A 67 -14.14 -16.17 -5.66
CA GLU A 67 -14.95 -16.52 -6.82
C GLU A 67 -15.23 -15.29 -7.72
N LYS A 68 -15.65 -14.18 -7.13
CA LYS A 68 -16.08 -12.98 -7.87
C LYS A 68 -14.95 -12.04 -8.27
N MET A 69 -13.83 -12.08 -7.56
CA MET A 69 -12.65 -11.23 -7.75
C MET A 69 -11.38 -12.09 -7.91
N PRO A 70 -11.30 -12.96 -8.93
CA PRO A 70 -10.17 -13.88 -9.09
C PRO A 70 -8.83 -13.15 -9.26
N PHE A 71 -8.82 -11.88 -9.69
CA PHE A 71 -7.63 -11.04 -9.76
C PHE A 71 -7.02 -10.76 -8.37
N MET A 72 -7.78 -10.91 -7.29
CA MET A 72 -7.28 -10.75 -5.91
C MET A 72 -6.64 -12.01 -5.32
N ILE A 73 -6.74 -13.15 -5.97
CA ILE A 73 -6.17 -14.43 -5.49
C ILE A 73 -4.69 -14.32 -5.12
N PRO A 74 -3.81 -13.63 -5.89
CA PRO A 74 -2.42 -13.46 -5.51
C PRO A 74 -2.24 -12.77 -4.15
N VAL A 75 -3.11 -11.81 -3.84
CA VAL A 75 -3.11 -11.10 -2.55
C VAL A 75 -3.57 -12.02 -1.43
N TYR A 76 -4.64 -12.79 -1.62
CA TYR A 76 -5.11 -13.76 -0.62
C TYR A 76 -4.05 -14.83 -0.33
N ASN A 77 -3.39 -15.35 -1.37
CA ASN A 77 -2.31 -16.30 -1.21
C ASN A 77 -1.12 -15.72 -0.43
N LEU A 78 -0.82 -14.43 -0.64
CA LEU A 78 0.21 -13.71 0.12
C LEU A 78 -0.18 -13.63 1.61
N LEU A 79 -1.43 -13.24 1.91
CA LEU A 79 -1.94 -13.15 3.28
C LEU A 79 -1.95 -14.52 3.97
N GLU A 80 -2.38 -15.57 3.28
CA GLU A 80 -2.38 -16.93 3.79
C GLU A 80 -0.96 -17.44 4.06
N LYS A 81 -0.03 -17.24 3.12
CA LYS A 81 1.38 -17.65 3.24
C LYS A 81 2.08 -17.00 4.44
N TYR A 82 1.73 -15.76 4.75
CA TYR A 82 2.37 -14.97 5.80
C TYR A 82 1.44 -14.62 6.95
N ALA A 83 0.42 -15.47 7.20
CA ALA A 83 -0.51 -15.28 8.31
C ALA A 83 0.24 -15.09 9.65
N GLY A 84 -0.20 -14.14 10.45
CA GLY A 84 0.41 -13.81 11.75
C GLY A 84 1.65 -12.92 11.69
N LYS A 85 2.09 -12.50 10.49
CA LYS A 85 3.19 -11.55 10.31
C LYS A 85 2.68 -10.17 9.89
N VAL A 86 3.47 -9.15 10.16
CA VAL A 86 3.29 -7.84 9.52
C VAL A 86 3.78 -7.93 8.08
N ILE A 87 2.96 -7.51 7.13
CA ILE A 87 3.32 -7.52 5.71
C ILE A 87 3.39 -6.06 5.22
N TYR A 88 4.55 -5.69 4.71
CA TYR A 88 4.76 -4.43 4.02
C TYR A 88 4.81 -4.70 2.52
N VAL A 89 3.90 -4.10 1.75
CA VAL A 89 3.78 -4.32 0.30
C VAL A 89 4.28 -3.11 -0.45
N ASP A 90 5.13 -3.34 -1.46
CA ASP A 90 5.66 -2.34 -2.39
C ASP A 90 5.20 -2.66 -3.82
N PHE A 91 4.45 -1.74 -4.44
CA PHE A 91 4.07 -1.78 -5.85
C PHE A 91 4.98 -0.88 -6.68
N TRP A 92 5.72 -1.48 -7.62
CA TRP A 92 6.74 -0.78 -8.38
C TRP A 92 6.86 -1.25 -9.84
N GLY A 93 7.72 -0.61 -10.61
CA GLY A 93 8.01 -0.98 -11.99
C GLY A 93 9.46 -0.68 -12.38
N VAL A 94 10.02 -1.46 -13.30
CA VAL A 94 11.45 -1.37 -13.70
C VAL A 94 11.83 -0.05 -14.37
N ILE A 95 10.88 0.65 -14.97
CA ILE A 95 11.06 1.95 -15.63
C ILE A 95 10.58 3.13 -14.78
N CYS A 96 10.38 2.94 -13.48
CA CYS A 96 9.84 3.93 -12.57
C CYS A 96 10.97 4.56 -11.72
N PRO A 97 11.52 5.75 -12.07
CA PRO A 97 12.65 6.33 -11.34
C PRO A 97 12.36 6.57 -9.86
N PRO A 98 11.18 7.08 -9.43
CA PRO A 98 10.87 7.23 -8.02
C PRO A 98 10.75 5.89 -7.29
N CYS A 99 10.36 4.79 -7.99
CA CYS A 99 10.36 3.45 -7.39
C CYS A 99 11.81 2.97 -7.16
N LEU A 100 12.68 3.15 -8.17
CA LEU A 100 14.08 2.74 -8.07
C LEU A 100 14.85 3.49 -6.97
N ALA A 101 14.47 4.74 -6.70
CA ALA A 101 15.04 5.52 -5.61
C ALA A 101 14.71 4.93 -4.21
N GLU A 102 13.63 4.16 -4.09
CA GLU A 102 13.22 3.52 -2.83
C GLU A 102 13.84 2.13 -2.61
N MET A 103 14.54 1.56 -3.60
CA MET A 103 15.07 0.18 -3.48
C MET A 103 16.20 0.05 -2.44
N GLU A 104 17.11 1.00 -2.34
CA GLU A 104 18.14 0.99 -1.27
C GLU A 104 17.54 1.25 0.11
N PRO A 105 16.66 2.26 0.30
CA PRO A 105 15.87 2.38 1.52
C PRO A 105 15.08 1.12 1.89
N LEU A 106 14.47 0.43 0.92
CA LEU A 106 13.74 -0.84 1.16
C LEU A 106 14.66 -1.94 1.67
N LYS A 107 15.84 -2.05 1.09
CA LYS A 107 16.87 -2.99 1.57
C LYS A 107 17.30 -2.71 3.01
N GLU A 108 17.48 -1.44 3.38
CA GLU A 108 17.84 -1.06 4.75
C GLU A 108 16.65 -1.25 5.71
N LEU A 109 15.43 -0.91 5.29
CA LEU A 109 14.22 -1.17 6.06
C LEU A 109 14.07 -2.66 6.39
N ARG A 110 14.29 -3.53 5.40
CA ARG A 110 14.22 -4.99 5.56
C ARG A 110 15.17 -5.54 6.64
N LYS A 111 16.39 -5.00 6.71
CA LYS A 111 17.40 -5.46 7.68
C LYS A 111 17.04 -5.17 9.14
N ARG A 112 16.09 -4.25 9.37
CA ARG A 112 15.67 -3.86 10.73
C ARG A 112 14.81 -4.91 11.41
N TYR A 113 14.18 -5.80 10.64
CA TYR A 113 13.15 -6.71 11.13
C TYR A 113 13.51 -8.17 10.96
N SER A 114 13.11 -8.96 11.96
CA SER A 114 13.16 -10.42 11.85
C SER A 114 12.26 -10.91 10.70
N PRO A 115 12.69 -11.88 9.89
CA PRO A 115 11.84 -12.52 8.90
C PRO A 115 10.65 -13.29 9.51
N ASP A 116 10.69 -13.53 10.82
CA ASP A 116 9.58 -14.17 11.53
C ASP A 116 8.48 -13.16 11.90
N ASP A 117 8.80 -11.87 11.96
CA ASP A 117 7.88 -10.80 12.34
C ASP A 117 7.37 -9.99 11.17
N VAL A 118 8.24 -9.62 10.22
CA VAL A 118 7.91 -8.72 9.11
C VAL A 118 8.36 -9.31 7.78
N VAL A 119 7.47 -9.28 6.81
CA VAL A 119 7.75 -9.67 5.41
C VAL A 119 7.55 -8.47 4.50
N MET A 120 8.50 -8.27 3.60
CA MET A 120 8.39 -7.30 2.50
C MET A 120 7.89 -8.02 1.25
N ALA A 121 6.72 -7.65 0.73
CA ALA A 121 6.21 -8.15 -0.54
C ALA A 121 6.47 -7.11 -1.62
N SER A 122 7.44 -7.40 -2.48
CA SER A 122 7.83 -6.50 -3.58
C SER A 122 7.16 -6.96 -4.87
N ILE A 123 6.16 -6.22 -5.33
CA ILE A 123 5.30 -6.56 -6.45
C ILE A 123 5.64 -5.68 -7.65
N CYS A 124 6.21 -6.26 -8.69
CA CYS A 124 6.64 -5.55 -9.90
C CYS A 124 5.64 -5.69 -11.04
N GLY A 125 5.05 -4.58 -11.47
CA GLY A 125 4.12 -4.49 -12.61
C GLY A 125 4.82 -4.17 -13.93
N SER A 126 5.84 -4.93 -14.33
CA SER A 126 6.59 -4.70 -15.58
C SER A 126 6.52 -5.91 -16.50
N ARG A 127 6.75 -5.67 -17.81
CA ARG A 127 6.90 -6.72 -18.83
C ARG A 127 8.37 -7.05 -19.16
N ASP A 128 9.33 -6.33 -18.57
CA ASP A 128 10.75 -6.56 -18.77
C ASP A 128 11.34 -7.41 -17.63
N ARG A 129 11.25 -8.73 -17.79
CA ARG A 129 11.72 -9.71 -16.80
C ARG A 129 13.25 -9.66 -16.61
N GLU A 130 14.00 -9.32 -17.64
CA GLU A 130 15.47 -9.21 -17.54
C GLU A 130 15.86 -8.01 -16.68
N ALA A 131 15.25 -6.84 -16.94
CA ALA A 131 15.45 -5.65 -16.10
C ALA A 131 15.00 -5.89 -14.66
N TYR A 132 13.86 -6.57 -14.45
CA TYR A 132 13.40 -6.97 -13.12
C TYR A 132 14.46 -7.78 -12.36
N HIS A 133 15.01 -8.83 -12.95
CA HIS A 133 16.05 -9.64 -12.30
C HIS A 133 17.33 -8.85 -12.03
N LYS A 134 17.78 -7.99 -12.95
CA LYS A 134 18.95 -7.12 -12.75
C LYS A 134 18.75 -6.15 -11.57
N ILE A 135 17.54 -5.62 -11.40
CA ILE A 135 17.22 -4.73 -10.27
C ILE A 135 17.23 -5.51 -8.95
N LEU A 136 16.60 -6.69 -8.89
CA LEU A 136 16.61 -7.52 -7.68
C LEU A 136 18.04 -7.90 -7.26
N GLU A 137 18.89 -8.20 -8.22
CA GLU A 137 20.29 -8.53 -7.98
C GLU A 137 21.08 -7.31 -7.51
N ARG A 138 20.99 -6.19 -8.25
CA ARG A 138 21.65 -4.93 -7.93
C ARG A 138 21.38 -4.46 -6.51
N PHE A 139 20.14 -4.52 -6.06
CA PHE A 139 19.73 -4.07 -4.73
C PHE A 139 19.68 -5.18 -3.69
N SER A 140 20.10 -6.39 -4.04
CA SER A 140 20.08 -7.56 -3.14
C SER A 140 18.70 -7.82 -2.54
N LEU A 141 17.64 -7.66 -3.33
CA LEU A 141 16.25 -7.78 -2.92
C LEU A 141 15.77 -9.26 -2.92
N ARG A 142 16.63 -10.18 -2.50
CA ARG A 142 16.28 -11.58 -2.30
C ARG A 142 16.62 -12.00 -0.87
N GLY A 143 15.85 -12.91 -0.29
CA GLY A 143 16.11 -13.40 1.06
C GLY A 143 14.83 -13.82 1.80
N LYS A 144 14.99 -14.21 3.07
CA LYS A 144 13.93 -14.86 3.86
C LYS A 144 12.72 -13.98 4.16
N ASN A 145 12.89 -12.66 4.25
CA ASN A 145 11.84 -11.71 4.62
C ASN A 145 11.44 -10.79 3.46
N ILE A 146 11.70 -11.22 2.23
CA ILE A 146 11.20 -10.53 1.05
C ILE A 146 10.59 -11.54 0.08
N GLU A 147 9.37 -11.29 -0.32
CA GLU A 147 8.66 -11.99 -1.38
C GLU A 147 8.70 -11.14 -2.63
N CYS A 148 9.43 -11.60 -3.65
CA CYS A 148 9.53 -10.88 -4.91
C CYS A 148 8.52 -11.48 -5.89
N ILE A 149 7.50 -10.70 -6.22
CA ILE A 149 6.42 -11.11 -7.11
C ILE A 149 6.54 -10.32 -8.42
N TYR A 150 6.57 -11.05 -9.52
CA TYR A 150 6.52 -10.47 -10.85
C TYR A 150 5.10 -10.62 -11.41
N SER A 151 4.53 -9.56 -11.93
CA SER A 151 3.10 -9.56 -12.30
C SER A 151 2.72 -10.58 -13.37
N GLU A 152 3.67 -10.96 -14.26
CA GLU A 152 3.42 -12.01 -15.25
C GLU A 152 3.35 -13.43 -14.66
N ASP A 153 3.81 -13.63 -13.41
CA ASP A 153 3.71 -14.90 -12.70
C ASP A 153 2.31 -15.10 -12.08
N TRP A 154 1.44 -14.08 -12.16
CA TRP A 154 0.06 -14.17 -11.72
C TRP A 154 -0.82 -14.83 -12.79
N ALA A 155 -2.05 -15.16 -12.41
CA ALA A 155 -2.98 -15.88 -13.29
C ALA A 155 -3.20 -15.18 -14.62
N THR A 156 -3.19 -13.83 -14.63
CA THR A 156 -3.14 -13.03 -15.85
C THR A 156 -2.24 -11.81 -15.65
N SER A 157 -1.56 -11.37 -16.71
CA SER A 157 -0.72 -10.16 -16.67
C SER A 157 -1.53 -8.88 -16.38
N ASP A 158 -2.85 -8.94 -16.45
CA ASP A 158 -3.76 -7.84 -16.21
C ASP A 158 -4.15 -7.72 -14.72
N ASP A 159 -3.96 -8.78 -13.93
CA ASP A 159 -4.37 -8.80 -12.52
C ASP A 159 -3.69 -7.71 -11.69
N TYR A 160 -2.43 -7.39 -11.99
CA TYR A 160 -1.72 -6.26 -11.37
C TYR A 160 -2.49 -4.94 -11.55
N HIS A 161 -2.92 -4.63 -12.77
CA HIS A 161 -3.65 -3.40 -13.06
C HIS A 161 -5.05 -3.42 -12.46
N ARG A 162 -5.71 -4.59 -12.41
CA ARG A 162 -7.03 -4.76 -11.78
C ARG A 162 -6.97 -4.54 -10.27
N ILE A 163 -5.93 -5.04 -9.58
CA ILE A 163 -5.69 -4.77 -8.15
C ILE A 163 -5.44 -3.28 -7.94
N MET A 164 -4.57 -2.66 -8.73
CA MET A 164 -4.28 -1.24 -8.65
C MET A 164 -5.56 -0.40 -8.82
N ALA A 165 -6.40 -0.74 -9.80
CA ALA A 165 -7.67 -0.06 -10.05
C ALA A 165 -8.66 -0.28 -8.89
N HIS A 166 -8.79 -1.51 -8.37
CA HIS A 166 -9.66 -1.83 -7.25
C HIS A 166 -9.29 -1.03 -5.99
N TRP A 167 -7.99 -0.84 -5.75
CA TRP A 167 -7.48 -0.06 -4.61
C TRP A 167 -7.36 1.45 -4.91
N ASN A 168 -7.87 1.91 -6.07
CA ASN A 168 -7.80 3.30 -6.52
C ASN A 168 -6.35 3.85 -6.56
N MET A 169 -5.41 3.01 -6.93
CA MET A 169 -4.00 3.34 -7.08
C MET A 169 -3.69 3.69 -8.54
N HIS A 170 -3.46 4.95 -8.84
CA HIS A 170 -3.27 5.44 -10.22
C HIS A 170 -1.81 5.68 -10.60
N SER A 171 -0.88 5.49 -9.68
CA SER A 171 0.56 5.72 -9.90
C SER A 171 1.38 4.81 -9.00
N ILE A 172 2.66 4.63 -9.33
CA ILE A 172 3.66 3.93 -8.52
C ILE A 172 4.83 4.87 -8.19
N PRO A 173 5.56 4.67 -7.09
CA PRO A 173 5.39 3.58 -6.10
C PRO A 173 4.15 3.77 -5.22
N GLN A 174 3.55 2.67 -4.81
CA GLN A 174 2.50 2.61 -3.81
C GLN A 174 2.82 1.52 -2.79
N PHE A 175 2.38 1.73 -1.57
CA PHE A 175 2.72 0.84 -0.47
C PHE A 175 1.49 0.51 0.35
N LEU A 176 1.48 -0.71 0.95
CA LEU A 176 0.49 -1.09 1.94
C LEU A 176 1.19 -1.60 3.19
N LEU A 177 0.54 -1.42 4.32
CA LEU A 177 0.92 -1.98 5.59
C LEU A 177 -0.22 -2.82 6.14
N ILE A 178 0.05 -4.10 6.37
CA ILE A 178 -0.93 -5.10 6.80
C ILE A 178 -0.46 -5.63 8.15
N ASN A 179 -1.35 -5.66 9.14
CA ASN A 179 -1.04 -6.16 10.47
C ASN A 179 -1.06 -7.69 10.55
N ARG A 180 -0.77 -8.23 11.73
CA ARG A 180 -0.72 -9.69 12.00
C ARG A 180 -2.07 -10.40 11.81
N ASP A 181 -3.19 -9.65 11.87
CA ASP A 181 -4.54 -10.16 11.65
C ASP A 181 -4.95 -10.13 10.17
N GLY A 182 -4.05 -9.75 9.26
CA GLY A 182 -4.32 -9.63 7.83
C GLY A 182 -5.11 -8.35 7.45
N ILE A 183 -5.22 -7.39 8.36
CA ILE A 183 -5.94 -6.13 8.15
C ILE A 183 -5.00 -5.10 7.52
N ILE A 184 -5.40 -4.50 6.41
CA ILE A 184 -4.71 -3.34 5.83
C ILE A 184 -4.93 -2.15 6.78
N VAL A 185 -3.88 -1.71 7.44
CA VAL A 185 -3.93 -0.63 8.44
C VAL A 185 -3.46 0.71 7.91
N ASP A 186 -2.72 0.71 6.81
CA ASP A 186 -2.33 1.93 6.11
C ASP A 186 -1.95 1.64 4.65
N TYR A 187 -2.05 2.65 3.78
CA TYR A 187 -1.65 2.54 2.37
C TYR A 187 -1.31 3.90 1.78
N GLY A 188 -0.58 3.88 0.66
CA GLY A 188 -0.29 5.06 -0.15
C GLY A 188 1.18 5.41 -0.25
N GLY A 189 1.48 6.45 -1.04
CA GLY A 189 2.86 6.85 -1.37
C GLY A 189 3.67 7.41 -0.20
N LEU A 190 3.07 7.69 0.95
CA LEU A 190 3.77 8.17 2.14
C LEU A 190 4.39 7.05 2.99
N LEU A 191 3.96 5.80 2.76
CA LEU A 191 4.60 4.62 3.37
C LEU A 191 5.93 4.26 2.68
N ARG A 192 6.63 5.24 2.09
CA ARG A 192 7.92 5.01 1.42
C ARG A 192 8.93 4.45 2.40
N PRO A 193 9.79 3.50 1.98
CA PRO A 193 10.90 3.01 2.79
C PRO A 193 11.83 4.13 3.30
N SER A 194 12.02 5.18 2.50
CA SER A 194 12.82 6.36 2.86
C SER A 194 12.16 7.28 3.90
N ASN A 195 10.85 7.13 4.15
CA ASN A 195 10.14 7.93 5.15
C ASN A 195 10.33 7.35 6.56
N PRO A 196 10.91 8.09 7.53
CA PRO A 196 11.10 7.60 8.90
C PRO A 196 9.79 7.18 9.58
N GLN A 197 8.65 7.77 9.20
CA GLN A 197 7.35 7.40 9.76
C GLN A 197 6.93 5.97 9.39
N THR A 198 7.43 5.42 8.29
CA THR A 198 7.18 4.02 7.92
C THR A 198 7.71 3.06 8.99
N VAL A 199 8.91 3.30 9.49
CA VAL A 199 9.48 2.53 10.61
C VAL A 199 8.61 2.63 11.85
N VAL A 200 8.19 3.84 12.24
CA VAL A 200 7.34 4.06 13.42
C VAL A 200 6.02 3.28 13.31
N LYS A 201 5.43 3.25 12.13
CA LYS A 201 4.17 2.53 11.87
C LYS A 201 4.36 1.00 11.95
N ILE A 202 5.44 0.48 11.37
CA ILE A 202 5.75 -0.96 11.46
C ILE A 202 6.02 -1.35 12.90
N ASP A 203 6.85 -0.58 13.62
CA ASP A 203 7.19 -0.84 15.02
C ASP A 203 5.95 -0.83 15.93
N ALA A 204 4.95 -0.02 15.62
CA ALA A 204 3.69 0.02 16.37
C ALA A 204 2.87 -1.28 16.23
N LEU A 205 3.01 -2.01 15.12
CA LEU A 205 2.33 -3.29 14.88
C LEU A 205 3.04 -4.50 15.48
N LEU A 206 4.25 -4.31 16.00
CA LEU A 206 5.06 -5.38 16.60
C LEU A 206 4.95 -5.44 18.14
N LYS A 207 4.30 -4.45 18.74
CA LYS A 207 4.05 -4.36 20.19
C LYS A 207 2.85 -5.19 20.58
#